data_d33d4c02c514641c64d8d0543d9ad2d6
#
_entry.id   d33d4c02c514641c64d8d0543d9ad2d6
#
_cell.length_a   1.000
_cell.length_b   1.000
_cell.length_c   1.000
_cell.angle_alpha   90.00
_cell.angle_beta   90.00
_cell.angle_gamma   90.00
#
_symmetry.space_group_name_H-M   'P 1'
#
loop_
_entity.id
_entity.type
_entity.pdbx_description
1 polymer ?
#
loop_
_entity_poly.entity_id
_entity_poly.type
_entity_poly.pdbx_seq_one_letter_code
_entity_poly.pdbx_strand_id
1 'polypeptide(L)'
;MSLDEQLEQLIEQTIQGAASTIPAHLEEIEQNKQILKINDPKEFVYGIIMGMSLGMASAFMTTITNQVPTLEQQIKIRDLIYKKIPQIKEQIFK
;
A
#
# COMPACT_ATOMS: atom_id res chain seq x y z
N MET A 1 -11.88 -2.00 20.34
CA MET A 1 -10.72 -2.16 19.49
C MET A 1 -9.89 -0.87 19.52
N SER A 2 -8.60 -0.97 19.77
CA SER A 2 -7.73 0.19 19.82
C SER A 2 -7.54 0.80 18.42
N LEU A 3 -7.10 2.05 18.38
CA LEU A 3 -6.80 2.70 17.11
C LEU A 3 -5.71 1.94 16.35
N ASP A 4 -4.71 1.43 17.07
CA ASP A 4 -3.63 0.65 16.46
C ASP A 4 -4.13 -0.62 15.81
N GLU A 5 -5.04 -1.33 16.45
CA GLU A 5 -5.63 -2.55 15.89
C GLU A 5 -6.48 -2.23 14.67
N GLN A 6 -7.24 -1.14 14.71
CA GLN A 6 -8.05 -0.70 13.57
C GLN A 6 -7.15 -0.34 12.38
N LEU A 7 -6.07 0.36 12.63
CA LEU A 7 -5.11 0.76 11.62
C LEU A 7 -4.44 -0.46 10.98
N GLU A 8 -4.03 -1.42 11.82
CA GLU A 8 -3.41 -2.66 11.35
C GLU A 8 -4.36 -3.47 10.48
N GLN A 9 -5.64 -3.56 10.89
CA GLN A 9 -6.66 -4.25 10.10
C GLN A 9 -6.89 -3.55 8.76
N LEU A 10 -6.94 -2.22 8.74
CA LEU A 10 -7.12 -1.47 7.50
C LEU A 10 -5.96 -1.73 6.54
N ILE A 11 -4.73 -1.70 7.03
CA ILE A 11 -3.54 -1.97 6.22
C ILE A 11 -3.60 -3.38 5.65
N GLU A 12 -3.93 -4.37 6.48
CA GLU A 12 -4.04 -5.76 6.03
C GLU A 12 -5.11 -5.92 4.95
N GLN A 13 -6.28 -5.31 5.14
CA GLN A 13 -7.36 -5.36 4.15
C GLN A 13 -6.96 -4.67 2.84
N THR A 14 -6.26 -3.54 2.94
CA THR A 14 -5.78 -2.82 1.76
C THR A 14 -4.80 -3.69 0.96
N ILE A 15 -3.87 -4.33 1.64
CA ILE A 15 -2.89 -5.21 1.00
C ILE A 15 -3.56 -6.42 0.38
N GLN A 16 -4.48 -7.06 1.07
CA GLN A 16 -5.21 -8.21 0.54
C GLN A 16 -6.06 -7.83 -0.67
N GLY A 17 -6.73 -6.68 -0.61
CA GLY A 17 -7.50 -6.16 -1.74
C GLY A 17 -6.61 -5.88 -2.94
N ALA A 18 -5.45 -5.28 -2.72
CA ALA A 18 -4.49 -5.02 -3.78
C ALA A 18 -3.96 -6.34 -4.37
N ALA A 19 -3.69 -7.33 -3.52
CA ALA A 19 -3.18 -8.62 -3.98
C ALA A 19 -4.12 -9.30 -4.98
N SER A 20 -5.43 -9.17 -4.79
CA SER A 20 -6.41 -9.77 -5.69
C SER A 20 -6.42 -9.10 -7.07
N THR A 21 -5.94 -7.88 -7.19
CA THR A 21 -5.92 -7.11 -8.44
C THR A 21 -4.55 -7.04 -9.10
N ILE A 22 -3.51 -7.57 -8.46
CA ILE A 22 -2.13 -7.51 -8.99
C ILE A 22 -2.03 -8.05 -10.42
N PRO A 23 -2.59 -9.22 -10.79
CA PRO A 23 -2.46 -9.71 -12.16
C PRO A 23 -3.00 -8.75 -13.20
N ALA A 24 -4.16 -8.13 -12.94
CA ALA A 24 -4.76 -7.15 -13.85
C ALA A 24 -3.92 -5.89 -13.94
N HIS A 25 -3.38 -5.42 -12.82
CA HIS A 25 -2.51 -4.23 -12.79
C HIS A 25 -1.22 -4.48 -13.56
N LEU A 26 -0.61 -5.66 -13.38
CA LEU A 26 0.63 -6.00 -14.09
C LEU A 26 0.40 -6.02 -15.59
N GLU A 27 -0.72 -6.59 -16.05
CA GLU A 27 -1.04 -6.64 -17.47
C GLU A 27 -1.23 -5.24 -18.04
N GLU A 28 -2.01 -4.41 -17.37
CA GLU A 28 -2.26 -3.03 -17.81
C GLU A 28 -0.98 -2.22 -17.88
N ILE A 29 -0.15 -2.33 -16.85
CA ILE A 29 1.12 -1.58 -16.78
C ILE A 29 2.09 -2.06 -17.85
N GLU A 30 2.16 -3.37 -18.08
CA GLU A 30 3.00 -3.92 -19.15
C GLU A 30 2.59 -3.36 -20.52
N GLN A 31 1.29 -3.27 -20.79
CA GLN A 31 0.77 -2.74 -22.05
C GLN A 31 1.04 -1.25 -22.22
N ASN A 32 1.24 -0.52 -21.13
CA ASN A 32 1.38 0.93 -21.13
C ASN A 32 2.77 1.40 -20.72
N LYS A 33 3.76 0.51 -20.75
CA LYS A 33 5.13 0.83 -20.29
C LYS A 33 5.71 2.07 -20.95
N GLN A 34 5.47 2.26 -22.24
CA GLN A 34 6.02 3.38 -22.99
C GLN A 34 5.40 4.71 -22.55
N ILE A 35 4.09 4.70 -22.32
CA ILE A 35 3.38 5.89 -21.84
C ILE A 35 3.82 6.23 -20.42
N LEU A 36 3.96 5.22 -19.57
CA LEU A 36 4.37 5.40 -18.19
C LEU A 36 5.87 5.66 -18.03
N LYS A 37 6.65 5.40 -19.08
CA LYS A 37 8.12 5.57 -19.09
C LYS A 37 8.79 4.76 -17.99
N ILE A 38 8.39 3.50 -17.86
CA ILE A 38 8.94 2.59 -16.85
C ILE A 38 9.59 1.38 -17.51
N ASN A 39 10.53 0.77 -16.81
CA ASN A 39 11.25 -0.41 -17.30
C ASN A 39 10.82 -1.69 -16.60
N ASP A 40 10.37 -1.59 -15.36
CA ASP A 40 10.04 -2.75 -14.53
C ASP A 40 8.61 -2.63 -13.99
N PRO A 41 7.64 -3.31 -14.64
CA PRO A 41 6.24 -3.27 -14.19
C PRO A 41 6.04 -3.79 -12.77
N LYS A 42 6.80 -4.78 -12.33
CA LYS A 42 6.65 -5.34 -10.98
C LYS A 42 7.09 -4.34 -9.92
N GLU A 43 8.21 -3.66 -10.14
CA GLU A 43 8.66 -2.60 -9.21
C GLU A 43 7.67 -1.45 -9.17
N PHE A 44 7.09 -1.10 -10.33
CA PHE A 44 6.09 -0.05 -10.41
C PHE A 44 4.83 -0.42 -9.61
N VAL A 45 4.35 -1.66 -9.74
CA VAL A 45 3.20 -2.16 -8.97
C VAL A 45 3.51 -2.17 -7.48
N TYR A 46 4.72 -2.58 -7.11
CA TYR A 46 5.16 -2.55 -5.72
C TYR A 46 5.04 -1.13 -5.15
N GLY A 47 5.52 -0.13 -5.88
CA GLY A 47 5.40 1.27 -5.47
C GLY A 47 3.95 1.73 -5.33
N ILE A 48 3.07 1.32 -6.26
CA ILE A 48 1.64 1.64 -6.20
C ILE A 48 1.01 1.07 -4.92
N ILE A 49 1.28 -0.19 -4.61
CA ILE A 49 0.71 -0.83 -3.43
C ILE A 49 1.21 -0.17 -2.15
N MET A 50 2.51 0.14 -2.10
CA MET A 50 3.09 0.85 -0.97
C MET A 50 2.45 2.23 -0.80
N GLY A 51 2.32 2.98 -1.90
CA GLY A 51 1.71 4.31 -1.88
C GLY A 51 0.24 4.28 -1.48
N MET A 52 -0.53 3.32 -2.01
CA MET A 52 -1.93 3.14 -1.64
C MET A 52 -2.08 2.84 -0.14
N SER A 53 -1.24 1.94 0.37
CA SER A 53 -1.31 1.56 1.78
C SER A 53 -0.99 2.74 2.69
N LEU A 54 0.04 3.50 2.35
CA LEU A 54 0.40 4.72 3.09
C LEU A 54 -0.73 5.76 3.02
N GLY A 55 -1.27 6.00 1.83
CA GLY A 55 -2.33 6.98 1.62
C GLY A 55 -3.62 6.61 2.33
N MET A 56 -4.05 5.36 2.23
CA MET A 56 -5.27 4.89 2.88
C MET A 56 -5.16 4.94 4.41
N ALA A 57 -4.02 4.53 4.95
CA ALA A 57 -3.79 4.57 6.39
C ALA A 57 -3.75 6.01 6.91
N SER A 58 -3.11 6.91 6.17
CA SER A 58 -3.06 8.33 6.53
C SER A 58 -4.44 8.97 6.48
N ALA A 59 -5.24 8.67 5.46
CA ALA A 59 -6.61 9.17 5.33
C ALA A 59 -7.50 8.65 6.47
N PHE A 60 -7.36 7.38 6.82
CA PHE A 60 -8.09 6.79 7.94
C PHE A 60 -7.74 7.51 9.25
N MET A 61 -6.46 7.74 9.50
CA MET A 61 -6.00 8.45 10.70
C MET A 61 -6.59 9.87 10.75
N THR A 62 -6.57 10.58 9.62
CA THR A 62 -7.14 11.92 9.52
C THR A 62 -8.64 11.91 9.82
N THR A 63 -9.36 10.92 9.32
CA THR A 63 -10.80 10.78 9.56
C THR A 63 -11.10 10.58 11.05
N ILE A 64 -10.31 9.74 11.72
CA ILE A 64 -10.51 9.43 13.14
C ILE A 64 -10.13 10.60 14.04
N THR A 65 -9.03 11.29 13.74
CA THR A 65 -8.49 12.34 14.63
C THR A 65 -8.92 13.75 14.23
N ASN A 66 -9.49 13.93 13.04
CA ASN A 66 -9.79 15.25 12.44
C ASN A 66 -8.54 16.12 12.28
N GLN A 67 -7.37 15.50 12.20
CA GLN A 67 -6.10 16.20 12.03
C GLN A 67 -5.20 15.41 11.09
N VAL A 68 -4.32 16.12 10.40
CA VAL A 68 -3.26 15.50 9.61
C VAL A 68 -2.39 14.66 10.56
N PRO A 69 -1.99 13.44 10.17
CA PRO A 69 -1.16 12.61 11.04
C PRO A 69 0.11 13.33 11.50
N THR A 70 0.41 13.20 12.78
CA THR A 70 1.67 13.69 13.35
C THR A 70 2.83 12.89 12.79
N LEU A 71 4.06 13.39 12.96
CA LEU A 71 5.25 12.65 12.55
C LEU A 71 5.31 11.29 13.22
N GLU A 72 4.99 11.22 14.52
CA GLU A 72 4.97 9.96 15.27
C GLU A 72 3.95 8.98 14.67
N GLN A 73 2.77 9.46 14.31
CA GLN A 73 1.74 8.65 13.67
C GLN A 73 2.17 8.18 12.28
N GLN A 74 2.84 9.04 11.51
CA GLN A 74 3.36 8.69 10.19
C GLN A 74 4.39 7.58 10.28
N ILE A 75 5.29 7.65 11.26
CA ILE A 75 6.30 6.62 11.49
C ILE A 75 5.65 5.30 11.86
N LYS A 76 4.60 5.35 12.69
CA LYS A 76 3.87 4.16 13.08
C LYS A 76 3.18 3.48 11.89
N ILE A 77 2.53 4.28 11.05
CA ILE A 77 1.90 3.78 9.82
C ILE A 77 2.96 3.12 8.93
N ARG A 78 4.07 3.80 8.73
CA ARG A 78 5.18 3.27 7.93
C ARG A 78 5.66 1.92 8.47
N ASP A 79 5.89 1.82 9.76
CA ASP A 79 6.43 0.61 10.38
C ASP A 79 5.44 -0.56 10.24
N LEU A 80 4.14 -0.31 10.36
CA LEU A 80 3.13 -1.35 10.16
C LEU A 80 3.12 -1.86 8.72
N ILE A 81 3.25 -0.95 7.76
CA ILE A 81 3.30 -1.30 6.34
C ILE A 81 4.58 -2.05 6.02
N TYR A 82 5.71 -1.60 6.55
CA TYR A 82 7.01 -2.25 6.32
C TYR A 82 7.03 -3.70 6.81
N LYS A 83 6.29 -4.02 7.86
CA LYS A 83 6.14 -5.40 8.32
C LYS A 83 5.46 -6.30 7.28
N LYS A 84 4.69 -5.71 6.38
CA LYS A 84 3.95 -6.45 5.35
C LYS A 84 4.73 -6.55 4.03
N ILE A 85 5.91 -5.93 3.93
CA ILE A 85 6.70 -5.95 2.69
C ILE A 85 6.98 -7.37 2.18
N PRO A 86 7.39 -8.34 3.02
CA PRO A 86 7.61 -9.69 2.51
C PRO A 86 6.36 -10.31 1.88
N GLN A 87 5.19 -10.07 2.48
CA GLN A 87 3.91 -10.54 1.95
C GLN A 87 3.59 -9.87 0.62
N ILE A 88 3.80 -8.56 0.52
CA ILE A 88 3.54 -7.80 -0.70
C ILE A 88 4.44 -8.29 -1.82
N LYS A 89 5.73 -8.43 -1.55
CA LYS A 89 6.70 -8.87 -2.55
C LYS A 89 6.43 -10.30 -3.01
N GLU A 90 6.02 -11.18 -2.10
CA GLU A 90 5.66 -12.53 -2.47
C GLU A 90 4.52 -12.56 -3.48
N GLN A 91 3.53 -11.67 -3.36
CA GLN A 91 2.41 -11.59 -4.27
C GLN A 91 2.83 -11.07 -5.66
N ILE A 92 3.81 -10.19 -5.73
CA ILE A 92 4.20 -9.52 -6.97
C ILE A 92 5.31 -10.28 -7.70
N PHE A 93 6.32 -10.76 -6.97
CA PHE A 93 7.56 -11.28 -7.55
C PHE A 93 7.62 -12.81 -7.54
N LYS A 94 6.48 -13.44 -7.55
CA LYS A 94 6.40 -14.90 -7.66
C LYS A 94 7.11 -15.44 -8.88
#